data_636ba2cf7b2a77fac2f6d5d018e9f34b
#
_entry.id   636ba2cf7b2a77fac2f6d5d018e9f34b
#
_cell.length_a   1.000
_cell.length_b   1.000
_cell.length_c   1.000
_cell.angle_alpha   90.00
_cell.angle_beta   90.00
_cell.angle_gamma   90.00
#
_symmetry.space_group_name_H-M   'P 1'
#
loop_
_entity.id
_entity.type
_entity.pdbx_description
1 polymer ?
#
loop_
_entity_poly.entity_id
_entity_poly.type
_entity_poly.pdbx_seq_one_letter_code
_entity_poly.pdbx_strand_id
1 'polypeptide(L)'
;MPSAAFFLNERPVKIKGVCIHQDHAGVGTAMPDALLYWRLQRLKAMGCNAVRMSSNAPTAELLDYCDRMGLLVMDENRHFNPSPDYMAQLEWLVRRDRNHPSVIIWTLWNEEPLKSTPQGVEMTRRMVAVLKRLDDARPVTVAMNGAFNDPVNTSTEVDVTGFNYYQDQYDVYHRLVPTKPIISTEDTSAYQTRGAFESDPKAHIATSYDREAAGWGAPHGPSWKMIADRPFVAGGFVWTGFDYHGEPTPYEWPTISSFFGILDLCGFPKTAFGLRSAQWIDDAPVLSLAPHWTWPGREGHGIDVVVMSNAEQVTLSLNGRELGTQAVDRFLGNRWKVPYAPGRIEAVARRGGRIVARAVQETAGRPVALRLTPARSVMAGDGEDVQPVTVDAVDAKGRHVPTANLPVRFTVAGAAIIGLGNGDPNSHEPEQSPPDHGARSLFNGLAQVIVRAETGRGRIVMTAQADGLAPARLTIDRLAIDPPGQVPAISPQQRIAQWRR
;
A
#
# COMPACT_ATOMS: atom_id res chain seq x y z
N MET A 1 20.99 25.23 -13.26
CA MET A 1 20.44 23.87 -13.32
C MET A 1 19.30 23.79 -12.33
N PRO A 2 18.19 23.13 -12.61
CA PRO A 2 17.16 22.98 -11.58
C PRO A 2 17.78 22.20 -10.42
N SER A 3 17.89 22.85 -9.27
CA SER A 3 18.41 22.26 -8.05
C SER A 3 17.48 21.15 -7.61
N ALA A 4 18.05 19.96 -7.43
CA ALA A 4 17.51 18.87 -6.61
C ALA A 4 16.28 18.11 -7.12
N ALA A 5 16.28 17.66 -8.38
CA ALA A 5 15.49 16.50 -8.75
C ALA A 5 16.34 15.23 -8.56
N PHE A 6 15.71 14.11 -8.24
CA PHE A 6 16.35 12.82 -8.31
C PHE A 6 16.55 12.43 -9.78
N PHE A 7 17.72 11.94 -10.12
CA PHE A 7 18.06 11.49 -11.48
C PHE A 7 18.34 9.99 -11.47
N LEU A 8 17.70 9.26 -12.35
CA LEU A 8 17.99 7.87 -12.63
C LEU A 8 18.48 7.74 -14.09
N ASN A 9 19.69 7.27 -14.30
CA ASN A 9 20.32 7.18 -15.61
C ASN A 9 20.22 8.51 -16.38
N GLU A 10 20.64 9.60 -15.74
CA GLU A 10 20.67 10.97 -16.27
C GLU A 10 19.29 11.60 -16.58
N ARG A 11 18.21 10.90 -16.27
CA ARG A 11 16.83 11.40 -16.46
C ARG A 11 16.24 11.82 -15.13
N PRO A 12 15.58 12.99 -15.07
CA PRO A 12 14.88 13.39 -13.85
C PRO A 12 13.70 12.46 -13.60
N VAL A 13 13.62 11.94 -12.38
CA VAL A 13 12.52 11.05 -11.94
C VAL A 13 11.93 11.63 -10.67
N LYS A 14 10.60 11.79 -10.64
CA LYS A 14 9.87 12.10 -9.42
C LYS A 14 9.61 10.80 -8.66
N ILE A 15 10.04 10.73 -7.41
CA ILE A 15 9.76 9.60 -6.54
C ILE A 15 8.27 9.62 -6.19
N LYS A 16 7.57 8.55 -6.56
CA LYS A 16 6.15 8.28 -6.37
C LYS A 16 6.06 7.08 -5.42
N GLY A 17 6.33 7.32 -4.15
CA GLY A 17 6.57 6.28 -3.16
C GLY A 17 5.46 6.11 -2.14
N VAL A 18 5.53 4.99 -1.43
CA VAL A 18 4.70 4.69 -0.26
C VAL A 18 5.56 4.13 0.86
N CYS A 19 5.19 4.43 2.10
CA CYS A 19 5.68 3.73 3.28
C CYS A 19 5.00 2.36 3.37
N ILE A 20 5.73 1.31 3.75
CA ILE A 20 5.18 -0.03 3.92
C ILE A 20 5.57 -0.63 5.26
N HIS A 21 4.62 -1.30 5.90
CA HIS A 21 4.83 -2.13 7.08
C HIS A 21 4.94 -3.61 6.67
N GLN A 22 5.57 -4.40 7.52
CA GLN A 22 5.82 -5.83 7.28
C GLN A 22 4.72 -6.70 7.87
N ASP A 23 3.44 -6.35 7.61
CA ASP A 23 2.31 -7.13 8.08
C ASP A 23 1.19 -7.21 7.04
N HIS A 24 0.34 -8.21 7.18
CA HIS A 24 -0.82 -8.44 6.33
C HIS A 24 -1.88 -9.21 7.12
N ALA A 25 -3.16 -8.97 6.83
CA ALA A 25 -4.26 -9.71 7.43
C ALA A 25 -4.03 -11.23 7.32
N GLY A 26 -4.26 -11.95 8.39
CA GLY A 26 -4.19 -13.40 8.42
C GLY A 26 -2.80 -13.98 8.69
N VAL A 27 -1.72 -13.28 8.39
CA VAL A 27 -0.36 -13.78 8.58
C VAL A 27 0.50 -12.89 9.48
N GLY A 28 -0.01 -11.69 9.81
CA GLY A 28 0.76 -10.72 10.59
C GLY A 28 2.11 -10.43 9.95
N THR A 29 3.17 -10.41 10.74
CA THR A 29 4.54 -10.14 10.27
C THR A 29 5.26 -11.37 9.70
N ALA A 30 4.71 -12.58 9.88
CA ALA A 30 5.24 -13.82 9.29
C ALA A 30 4.81 -13.96 7.82
N MET A 31 5.11 -12.96 7.03
CA MET A 31 4.63 -12.80 5.66
C MET A 31 5.46 -13.65 4.69
N PRO A 32 4.85 -14.63 3.96
CA PRO A 32 5.55 -15.42 2.97
C PRO A 32 6.04 -14.60 1.78
N ASP A 33 7.12 -15.00 1.15
CA ASP A 33 7.78 -14.31 0.03
C ASP A 33 6.84 -14.06 -1.15
N ALA A 34 6.04 -15.06 -1.52
CA ALA A 34 5.07 -14.91 -2.61
C ALA A 34 4.00 -13.83 -2.31
N LEU A 35 3.64 -13.63 -1.04
CA LEU A 35 2.72 -12.58 -0.61
C LEU A 35 3.41 -11.20 -0.62
N LEU A 36 4.69 -11.12 -0.23
CA LEU A 36 5.50 -9.89 -0.38
C LEU A 36 5.55 -9.46 -1.84
N TYR A 37 5.85 -10.39 -2.75
CA TYR A 37 5.87 -10.14 -4.19
C TYR A 37 4.51 -9.64 -4.70
N TRP A 38 3.41 -10.28 -4.30
CA TRP A 38 2.05 -9.87 -4.67
C TRP A 38 1.73 -8.47 -4.16
N ARG A 39 2.12 -8.11 -2.95
CA ARG A 39 1.92 -6.74 -2.40
C ARG A 39 2.67 -5.70 -3.25
N LEU A 40 3.93 -5.96 -3.60
CA LEU A 40 4.70 -5.06 -4.45
C LEU A 40 4.09 -4.92 -5.85
N GLN A 41 3.53 -5.99 -6.42
CA GLN A 41 2.78 -5.92 -7.69
C GLN A 41 1.57 -4.99 -7.59
N ARG A 42 0.84 -4.99 -6.46
CA ARG A 42 -0.29 -4.08 -6.22
C ARG A 42 0.16 -2.62 -6.23
N LEU A 43 1.25 -2.31 -5.56
CA LEU A 43 1.82 -0.96 -5.53
C LEU A 43 2.29 -0.53 -6.93
N LYS A 44 2.97 -1.39 -7.64
CA LYS A 44 3.43 -1.09 -9.01
C LYS A 44 2.27 -0.85 -9.98
N ALA A 45 1.19 -1.61 -9.87
CA ALA A 45 -0.03 -1.42 -10.67
C ALA A 45 -0.70 -0.04 -10.44
N MET A 46 -0.47 0.58 -9.29
CA MET A 46 -0.93 1.93 -8.98
C MET A 46 -0.05 3.04 -9.60
N GLY A 47 1.11 2.69 -10.15
CA GLY A 47 2.10 3.66 -10.64
C GLY A 47 3.17 4.04 -9.60
N CYS A 48 3.21 3.33 -8.47
CA CYS A 48 4.27 3.48 -7.48
C CYS A 48 5.63 3.07 -8.07
N ASN A 49 6.67 3.87 -7.86
CA ASN A 49 8.04 3.58 -8.31
C ASN A 49 9.04 3.44 -7.16
N ALA A 50 8.61 3.64 -5.92
CA ALA A 50 9.48 3.57 -4.75
C ALA A 50 8.73 3.08 -3.51
N VAL A 51 9.46 2.46 -2.58
CA VAL A 51 8.97 2.08 -1.26
C VAL A 51 9.94 2.56 -0.17
N ARG A 52 9.39 3.01 0.96
CA ARG A 52 10.15 3.28 2.18
C ARG A 52 9.84 2.20 3.19
N MET A 53 10.90 1.63 3.76
CA MET A 53 10.80 0.63 4.82
C MET A 53 10.56 1.35 6.15
N SER A 54 9.32 1.47 6.57
CA SER A 54 8.98 2.22 7.78
C SER A 54 8.51 1.29 8.90
N SER A 55 9.17 1.32 10.03
CA SER A 55 10.47 1.98 10.32
C SER A 55 11.43 0.90 10.79
N ASN A 56 11.92 0.04 9.91
CA ASN A 56 12.79 -1.10 10.22
C ASN A 56 13.41 -1.70 8.96
N ALA A 57 14.46 -2.49 9.15
CA ALA A 57 15.12 -3.21 8.07
C ALA A 57 14.14 -4.17 7.36
N PRO A 58 14.10 -4.19 6.01
CA PRO A 58 13.30 -5.13 5.24
C PRO A 58 13.87 -6.55 5.31
N THR A 59 13.10 -7.54 4.85
CA THR A 59 13.67 -8.85 4.51
C THR A 59 14.52 -8.76 3.25
N ALA A 60 15.53 -9.62 3.11
CA ALA A 60 16.38 -9.64 1.92
C ALA A 60 15.57 -9.96 0.65
N GLU A 61 14.59 -10.85 0.75
CA GLU A 61 13.69 -11.26 -0.33
C GLU A 61 12.86 -10.09 -0.86
N LEU A 62 12.45 -9.18 0.01
CA LEU A 62 11.73 -7.97 -0.41
C LEU A 62 12.62 -7.08 -1.28
N LEU A 63 13.90 -6.91 -0.93
CA LEU A 63 14.85 -6.15 -1.72
C LEU A 63 15.14 -6.83 -3.07
N ASP A 64 15.28 -8.18 -3.09
CA ASP A 64 15.39 -8.94 -4.33
C ASP A 64 14.21 -8.72 -5.27
N TYR A 65 13.00 -8.64 -4.74
CA TYR A 65 11.82 -8.33 -5.54
C TYR A 65 11.81 -6.88 -6.01
N CYS A 66 12.22 -5.93 -5.19
CA CYS A 66 12.37 -4.53 -5.60
C CYS A 66 13.39 -4.39 -6.74
N ASP A 67 14.53 -5.08 -6.66
CA ASP A 67 15.56 -5.11 -7.72
C ASP A 67 14.95 -5.61 -9.05
N ARG A 68 14.27 -6.76 -9.02
CA ARG A 68 13.68 -7.39 -10.22
C ARG A 68 12.51 -6.58 -10.80
N MET A 69 11.72 -5.94 -9.95
CA MET A 69 10.54 -5.18 -10.38
C MET A 69 10.86 -3.73 -10.75
N GLY A 70 12.07 -3.25 -10.47
CA GLY A 70 12.47 -1.86 -10.66
C GLY A 70 11.71 -0.91 -9.74
N LEU A 71 11.57 -1.28 -8.45
CA LEU A 71 11.10 -0.40 -7.39
C LEU A 71 12.30 0.17 -6.65
N LEU A 72 12.34 1.48 -6.50
CA LEU A 72 13.37 2.17 -5.72
C LEU A 72 13.10 1.98 -4.23
N VAL A 73 14.15 1.93 -3.42
CA VAL A 73 14.03 1.68 -1.98
C VAL A 73 14.70 2.78 -1.18
N MET A 74 13.97 3.33 -0.23
CA MET A 74 14.50 4.06 0.92
C MET A 74 14.61 3.06 2.06
N ASP A 75 15.84 2.63 2.36
CA ASP A 75 16.11 1.64 3.39
C ASP A 75 16.34 2.32 4.73
N GLU A 76 15.75 1.80 5.80
CA GLU A 76 15.66 2.52 7.07
C GLU A 76 16.22 1.73 8.25
N ASN A 77 17.13 2.37 8.96
CA ASN A 77 17.59 1.93 10.27
C ASN A 77 16.55 2.31 11.34
N ARG A 78 16.26 1.37 12.27
CA ARG A 78 15.22 1.56 13.28
C ARG A 78 15.61 2.49 14.42
N HIS A 79 16.87 2.45 14.86
CA HIS A 79 17.26 3.03 16.15
C HIS A 79 18.15 4.26 16.01
N PHE A 80 17.73 5.36 16.64
CA PHE A 80 18.57 6.55 16.83
C PHE A 80 19.41 6.40 18.11
N ASN A 81 20.45 5.60 18.03
CA ASN A 81 21.30 5.31 19.17
C ASN A 81 22.74 5.02 18.71
N PRO A 82 23.75 5.83 19.14
CA PRO A 82 25.15 5.66 18.76
C PRO A 82 25.93 4.73 19.70
N SER A 83 25.27 3.93 20.54
CA SER A 83 25.96 2.92 21.35
C SER A 83 26.52 1.79 20.47
N PRO A 84 27.55 1.07 20.92
CA PRO A 84 28.23 0.04 20.10
C PRO A 84 27.27 -1.00 19.50
N ASP A 85 26.29 -1.47 20.26
CA ASP A 85 25.35 -2.50 19.81
C ASP A 85 24.43 -2.02 18.68
N TYR A 86 23.91 -0.80 18.77
CA TYR A 86 23.07 -0.21 17.73
C TYR A 86 23.88 0.22 16.51
N MET A 87 25.12 0.66 16.70
CA MET A 87 26.03 0.93 15.60
C MET A 87 26.38 -0.36 14.85
N ALA A 88 26.55 -1.48 15.54
CA ALA A 88 26.75 -2.78 14.89
C ALA A 88 25.51 -3.21 14.08
N GLN A 89 24.29 -2.91 14.54
CA GLN A 89 23.06 -3.15 13.78
C GLN A 89 23.02 -2.29 12.51
N LEU A 90 23.36 -1.02 12.58
CA LEU A 90 23.47 -0.14 11.40
C LEU A 90 24.52 -0.67 10.42
N GLU A 91 25.69 -1.07 10.90
CA GLU A 91 26.73 -1.67 10.06
C GLU A 91 26.24 -2.95 9.38
N TRP A 92 25.52 -3.80 10.12
CA TRP A 92 24.97 -5.03 9.58
C TRP A 92 23.94 -4.75 8.48
N LEU A 93 23.01 -3.80 8.70
CA LEU A 93 22.03 -3.38 7.70
C LEU A 93 22.73 -2.95 6.39
N VAL A 94 23.67 -2.02 6.50
CA VAL A 94 24.37 -1.49 5.31
C VAL A 94 25.19 -2.58 4.60
N ARG A 95 25.88 -3.45 5.34
CA ARG A 95 26.67 -4.55 4.74
C ARG A 95 25.78 -5.56 4.01
N ARG A 96 24.59 -5.85 4.57
CA ARG A 96 23.63 -6.77 3.94
C ARG A 96 23.06 -6.18 2.67
N ASP A 97 22.62 -4.90 2.70
CA ASP A 97 21.72 -4.35 1.70
C ASP A 97 22.39 -3.45 0.65
N ARG A 98 23.63 -3.00 0.86
CA ARG A 98 24.33 -2.08 -0.06
C ARG A 98 24.56 -2.63 -1.48
N ASN A 99 24.45 -3.92 -1.70
CA ASN A 99 24.58 -4.52 -3.03
C ASN A 99 23.28 -4.59 -3.81
N HIS A 100 22.13 -4.21 -3.20
CA HIS A 100 20.85 -4.10 -3.89
C HIS A 100 20.81 -2.82 -4.73
N PRO A 101 20.66 -2.90 -6.06
CA PRO A 101 20.57 -1.71 -6.92
C PRO A 101 19.28 -0.91 -6.70
N SER A 102 18.24 -1.50 -6.11
CA SER A 102 17.02 -0.81 -5.74
C SER A 102 17.21 0.17 -4.60
N VAL A 103 18.13 -0.07 -3.67
CA VAL A 103 18.41 0.85 -2.56
C VAL A 103 19.06 2.11 -3.09
N ILE A 104 18.38 3.26 -2.99
CA ILE A 104 18.86 4.54 -3.53
C ILE A 104 19.21 5.56 -2.43
N ILE A 105 18.74 5.35 -1.21
CA ILE A 105 18.93 6.28 -0.10
C ILE A 105 18.81 5.52 1.23
N TRP A 106 19.64 5.91 2.19
CA TRP A 106 19.64 5.39 3.55
C TRP A 106 18.95 6.37 4.49
N THR A 107 18.03 5.88 5.34
CA THR A 107 17.42 6.67 6.41
C THR A 107 17.95 6.21 7.76
N LEU A 108 18.51 7.13 8.55
CA LEU A 108 19.13 6.79 9.82
C LEU A 108 18.16 6.62 10.98
N TRP A 109 17.04 7.37 10.95
CA TRP A 109 16.05 7.37 12.02
C TRP A 109 14.76 8.13 11.59
N ASN A 110 13.68 7.91 12.37
CA ASN A 110 12.38 8.51 12.16
C ASN A 110 11.91 9.30 13.38
N GLU A 111 11.57 10.60 13.18
CA GLU A 111 10.83 11.49 14.13
C GLU A 111 11.42 11.62 15.54
N GLU A 112 12.73 11.66 15.64
CA GLU A 112 13.41 11.66 16.94
C GLU A 112 13.30 13.02 17.67
N PRO A 113 13.04 12.99 18.98
CA PRO A 113 12.90 14.22 19.77
C PRO A 113 14.18 15.08 19.81
N LEU A 114 15.35 14.48 19.70
CA LEU A 114 16.65 15.17 19.77
C LEU A 114 17.06 15.86 18.46
N LYS A 115 16.24 15.85 17.41
CA LYS A 115 16.54 16.35 16.06
C LYS A 115 17.03 17.81 16.00
N SER A 116 16.68 18.64 16.98
CA SER A 116 17.08 20.06 17.07
C SER A 116 17.96 20.34 18.29
N THR A 117 18.77 19.40 18.70
CA THR A 117 19.70 19.56 19.82
C THR A 117 21.15 19.29 19.40
N PRO A 118 22.16 19.90 20.05
CA PRO A 118 23.57 19.60 19.81
C PRO A 118 23.89 18.12 19.98
N GLN A 119 23.25 17.45 20.94
CA GLN A 119 23.40 16.01 21.17
C GLN A 119 22.89 15.21 19.95
N GLY A 120 21.70 15.51 19.45
CA GLY A 120 21.13 14.81 18.29
C GLY A 120 21.94 15.03 17.01
N VAL A 121 22.48 16.24 16.81
CA VAL A 121 23.39 16.53 15.70
C VAL A 121 24.65 15.66 15.79
N GLU A 122 25.29 15.57 16.96
CA GLU A 122 26.49 14.74 17.16
C GLU A 122 26.19 13.24 17.00
N MET A 123 25.06 12.75 17.51
CA MET A 123 24.62 11.37 17.31
C MET A 123 24.42 11.07 15.82
N THR A 124 23.73 11.93 15.09
CA THR A 124 23.53 11.78 13.63
C THR A 124 24.86 11.79 12.89
N ARG A 125 25.77 12.70 13.22
CA ARG A 125 27.12 12.76 12.61
C ARG A 125 27.87 11.44 12.79
N ARG A 126 27.85 10.83 13.95
CA ARG A 126 28.48 9.53 14.21
C ARG A 126 27.87 8.42 13.38
N MET A 127 26.55 8.37 13.31
CA MET A 127 25.83 7.38 12.48
C MET A 127 26.15 7.55 10.99
N VAL A 128 26.14 8.79 10.47
CA VAL A 128 26.55 9.11 9.11
C VAL A 128 27.98 8.64 8.84
N ALA A 129 28.91 8.92 9.76
CA ALA A 129 30.31 8.53 9.61
C ALA A 129 30.49 7.00 9.54
N VAL A 130 29.71 6.23 10.29
CA VAL A 130 29.71 4.76 10.20
C VAL A 130 29.18 4.30 8.86
N LEU A 131 28.03 4.81 8.44
CA LEU A 131 27.39 4.44 7.18
C LEU A 131 28.29 4.77 6.01
N LYS A 132 28.84 5.99 5.95
CA LYS A 132 29.69 6.45 4.82
C LYS A 132 31.02 5.68 4.68
N ARG A 133 31.52 5.04 5.74
CA ARG A 133 32.66 4.12 5.62
C ARG A 133 32.31 2.82 4.89
N LEU A 134 31.03 2.45 4.84
CA LEU A 134 30.52 1.21 4.26
C LEU A 134 29.92 1.42 2.88
N ASP A 135 29.27 2.56 2.68
CA ASP A 135 28.65 2.99 1.42
C ASP A 135 28.72 4.53 1.33
N ASP A 136 29.66 5.04 0.57
CA ASP A 136 29.83 6.47 0.30
C ASP A 136 29.10 6.93 -0.98
N ALA A 137 28.61 5.97 -1.78
CA ALA A 137 27.97 6.26 -3.06
C ALA A 137 26.52 6.74 -2.90
N ARG A 138 25.78 6.18 -1.94
CA ARG A 138 24.37 6.54 -1.74
C ARG A 138 24.20 7.68 -0.76
N PRO A 139 23.24 8.58 -1.01
CA PRO A 139 22.89 9.65 -0.06
C PRO A 139 22.27 9.09 1.22
N VAL A 140 22.43 9.87 2.30
CA VAL A 140 21.87 9.62 3.61
C VAL A 140 20.83 10.69 3.93
N THR A 141 19.74 10.27 4.54
CA THR A 141 18.67 11.15 5.05
C THR A 141 18.28 10.80 6.49
N VAL A 142 17.44 11.63 7.04
CA VAL A 142 16.69 11.42 8.30
C VAL A 142 15.25 11.87 8.07
N ALA A 143 14.29 11.20 8.69
CA ALA A 143 12.88 11.52 8.55
C ALA A 143 12.45 12.48 9.67
N MET A 144 12.48 13.78 9.40
CA MET A 144 12.21 14.83 10.40
C MET A 144 10.74 15.27 10.38
N ASN A 145 10.13 15.39 11.56
CA ASN A 145 8.79 15.96 11.77
C ASN A 145 8.89 17.37 12.39
N GLY A 146 9.51 18.32 11.72
CA GLY A 146 9.70 19.71 12.17
C GLY A 146 11.16 20.08 12.43
N ALA A 147 11.38 21.27 13.01
CA ALA A 147 12.69 21.84 13.33
C ALA A 147 13.58 22.13 12.09
N PHE A 148 13.01 22.21 10.88
CA PHE A 148 13.77 22.39 9.65
C PHE A 148 14.55 23.70 9.57
N ASN A 149 14.04 24.75 10.22
CA ASN A 149 14.60 26.09 10.21
C ASN A 149 15.30 26.44 11.53
N ASP A 150 15.42 25.50 12.46
CA ASP A 150 16.12 25.71 13.72
C ASP A 150 17.63 25.89 13.46
N PRO A 151 18.31 26.80 14.19
CA PRO A 151 19.73 27.06 13.98
C PRO A 151 20.61 25.85 14.28
N VAL A 152 20.11 24.92 15.09
CA VAL A 152 20.73 23.63 15.39
C VAL A 152 19.74 22.55 15.00
N ASN A 153 20.04 21.78 13.98
CA ASN A 153 19.23 20.63 13.60
C ASN A 153 20.04 19.61 12.81
N THR A 154 19.55 18.39 12.80
CA THR A 154 20.24 17.22 12.23
C THR A 154 20.29 17.21 10.70
N SER A 155 19.49 18.05 10.01
CA SER A 155 19.55 18.13 8.54
C SER A 155 20.90 18.63 8.03
N THR A 156 21.71 19.28 8.87
CA THR A 156 23.07 19.70 8.52
C THR A 156 24.04 18.55 8.30
N GLU A 157 23.79 17.40 8.92
CA GLU A 157 24.68 16.25 8.94
C GLU A 157 24.39 15.21 7.84
N VAL A 158 23.28 15.37 7.09
CA VAL A 158 22.86 14.40 6.07
C VAL A 158 22.89 14.99 4.67
N ASP A 159 22.89 14.14 3.63
CA ASP A 159 22.96 14.58 2.23
C ASP A 159 21.64 15.16 1.73
N VAL A 160 20.51 14.57 2.14
CA VAL A 160 19.15 14.93 1.74
C VAL A 160 18.33 15.23 2.97
N THR A 161 17.55 16.31 2.97
CA THR A 161 16.64 16.60 4.07
C THR A 161 15.31 15.90 3.85
N GLY A 162 14.98 14.97 4.75
CA GLY A 162 13.71 14.26 4.75
C GLY A 162 12.66 14.99 5.58
N PHE A 163 11.50 15.18 4.98
CA PHE A 163 10.34 15.81 5.60
C PHE A 163 9.25 14.79 5.87
N ASN A 164 8.93 14.55 7.13
CA ASN A 164 7.65 13.95 7.50
C ASN A 164 6.65 15.08 7.61
N TYR A 165 5.69 15.11 6.67
CA TYR A 165 4.66 16.17 6.62
C TYR A 165 5.25 17.60 6.42
N TYR A 166 4.66 18.63 7.04
CA TYR A 166 5.12 20.03 6.97
C TYR A 166 5.40 20.52 5.55
N GLN A 167 4.57 20.13 4.60
CA GLN A 167 4.76 20.46 3.18
C GLN A 167 4.70 21.97 2.90
N ASP A 168 4.05 22.74 3.77
CA ASP A 168 4.04 24.19 3.78
C ASP A 168 5.42 24.82 4.02
N GLN A 169 6.35 24.05 4.64
CA GLN A 169 7.72 24.50 4.91
C GLN A 169 8.69 24.30 3.72
N TYR A 170 8.32 23.55 2.67
CA TYR A 170 9.23 23.26 1.55
C TYR A 170 9.82 24.52 0.92
N ASP A 171 8.98 25.52 0.61
CA ASP A 171 9.42 26.75 -0.05
C ASP A 171 10.29 27.60 0.88
N VAL A 172 9.99 27.63 2.17
CA VAL A 172 10.77 28.36 3.18
C VAL A 172 12.14 27.73 3.31
N TYR A 173 12.20 26.42 3.53
CA TYR A 173 13.45 25.69 3.67
C TYR A 173 14.33 25.80 2.41
N HIS A 174 13.74 25.64 1.22
CA HIS A 174 14.47 25.75 -0.04
C HIS A 174 15.06 27.16 -0.27
N ARG A 175 14.39 28.23 0.17
CA ARG A 175 14.97 29.58 0.12
C ARG A 175 16.15 29.75 1.07
N LEU A 176 16.10 29.13 2.25
CA LEU A 176 17.17 29.21 3.25
C LEU A 176 18.38 28.35 2.88
N VAL A 177 18.15 27.20 2.30
CA VAL A 177 19.20 26.20 1.96
C VAL A 177 18.99 25.72 0.51
N PRO A 178 19.18 26.57 -0.52
CA PRO A 178 18.79 26.27 -1.90
C PRO A 178 19.57 25.13 -2.56
N THR A 179 20.72 24.75 -2.02
CA THR A 179 21.57 23.68 -2.54
C THR A 179 21.27 22.32 -1.92
N LYS A 180 20.45 22.29 -0.83
CA LYS A 180 20.13 21.06 -0.12
C LYS A 180 18.93 20.35 -0.78
N PRO A 181 19.10 19.09 -1.22
CA PRO A 181 17.96 18.30 -1.73
C PRO A 181 16.90 18.06 -0.66
N ILE A 182 15.64 18.04 -1.07
CA ILE A 182 14.48 17.75 -0.22
C ILE A 182 13.75 16.53 -0.76
N ILE A 183 13.35 15.65 0.15
CA ILE A 183 12.43 14.54 -0.11
C ILE A 183 11.34 14.50 0.96
N SER A 184 10.11 14.22 0.59
CA SER A 184 9.07 13.90 1.57
C SER A 184 9.23 12.45 2.02
N THR A 185 9.71 12.25 3.24
CA THR A 185 9.86 10.91 3.81
C THR A 185 8.54 10.33 4.27
N GLU A 186 7.61 11.21 4.70
CA GLU A 186 6.20 10.88 4.88
C GLU A 186 5.31 12.04 4.42
N ASP A 187 4.22 11.70 3.78
CA ASP A 187 3.16 12.65 3.46
C ASP A 187 1.78 12.02 3.63
N THR A 188 0.74 12.84 3.50
CA THR A 188 -0.66 12.40 3.45
C THR A 188 -1.23 12.08 4.83
N SER A 189 -1.22 10.84 5.31
CA SER A 189 -1.96 10.34 6.49
C SER A 189 -3.47 10.59 6.40
N ALA A 190 -4.07 10.31 5.23
CA ALA A 190 -5.50 10.39 5.02
C ALA A 190 -6.22 9.16 5.57
N TYR A 191 -7.42 9.37 6.11
CA TYR A 191 -8.25 8.29 6.63
C TYR A 191 -9.23 7.80 5.58
N GLN A 192 -9.27 6.49 5.36
CA GLN A 192 -10.28 5.86 4.52
C GLN A 192 -10.65 4.47 5.03
N THR A 193 -11.95 4.19 5.10
CA THR A 193 -12.48 2.82 5.26
C THR A 193 -12.92 2.33 3.89
N ARG A 194 -12.39 1.17 3.42
CA ARG A 194 -12.72 0.62 2.11
C ARG A 194 -14.24 0.43 1.93
N GLY A 195 -14.77 1.00 0.84
CA GLY A 195 -16.18 0.85 0.45
C GLY A 195 -17.18 1.65 1.28
N ALA A 196 -16.73 2.44 2.27
CA ALA A 196 -17.58 3.34 3.04
C ALA A 196 -17.51 4.76 2.46
N PHE A 197 -18.66 5.35 2.16
CA PHE A 197 -18.72 6.68 1.54
C PHE A 197 -19.44 7.72 2.41
N GLU A 198 -19.77 7.34 3.62
CA GLU A 198 -20.24 8.23 4.70
C GLU A 198 -19.42 7.90 5.95
N SER A 199 -18.99 8.92 6.69
CA SER A 199 -18.31 8.72 7.97
C SER A 199 -19.32 8.40 9.06
N ASP A 200 -18.98 7.44 9.91
CA ASP A 200 -19.73 7.13 11.15
C ASP A 200 -18.72 6.99 12.31
N PRO A 201 -18.48 8.08 13.06
CA PRO A 201 -17.54 8.03 14.18
C PRO A 201 -17.91 7.05 15.29
N LYS A 202 -19.20 6.72 15.45
CA LYS A 202 -19.65 5.76 16.47
C LYS A 202 -19.35 4.32 16.06
N ALA A 203 -19.39 4.04 14.76
CA ALA A 203 -19.02 2.75 14.19
C ALA A 203 -17.54 2.69 13.81
N HIS A 204 -16.73 3.71 14.11
CA HIS A 204 -15.34 3.86 13.74
C HIS A 204 -15.12 3.67 12.22
N ILE A 205 -15.91 4.42 11.42
CA ILE A 205 -15.84 4.41 9.96
C ILE A 205 -15.48 5.81 9.47
N ALA A 206 -14.39 5.91 8.71
CA ALA A 206 -13.99 7.10 7.98
C ALA A 206 -14.44 7.00 6.52
N THR A 207 -14.90 8.09 5.93
CA THR A 207 -15.32 8.08 4.53
C THR A 207 -14.17 7.70 3.58
N SER A 208 -14.48 6.94 2.53
CA SER A 208 -13.52 6.59 1.47
C SER A 208 -13.27 7.72 0.47
N TYR A 209 -13.98 8.84 0.58
CA TYR A 209 -13.64 10.05 -0.14
C TYR A 209 -12.36 10.67 0.42
N ASP A 210 -11.59 11.35 -0.44
CA ASP A 210 -10.35 12.05 -0.06
C ASP A 210 -10.67 13.37 0.66
N ARG A 211 -11.14 13.30 1.91
CA ARG A 211 -11.63 14.46 2.69
C ARG A 211 -11.07 14.56 4.10
N GLU A 212 -10.68 13.45 4.69
CA GLU A 212 -10.29 13.35 6.08
C GLU A 212 -8.83 12.91 6.19
N ALA A 213 -8.08 13.53 7.09
CA ALA A 213 -6.69 13.21 7.37
C ALA A 213 -6.35 13.49 8.84
N ALA A 214 -5.24 12.95 9.29
CA ALA A 214 -4.67 13.25 10.60
C ALA A 214 -4.32 14.74 10.71
N GLY A 215 -4.34 15.26 11.94
CA GLY A 215 -4.03 16.68 12.21
C GLY A 215 -2.64 17.14 11.78
N TRP A 216 -1.72 16.19 11.59
CA TRP A 216 -0.37 16.43 11.05
C TRP A 216 -0.25 16.20 9.54
N GLY A 217 -1.27 15.64 8.90
CA GLY A 217 -1.28 15.25 7.50
C GLY A 217 -2.22 16.06 6.63
N ALA A 218 -2.51 15.55 5.44
CA ALA A 218 -3.43 16.13 4.47
C ALA A 218 -4.07 15.01 3.61
N PRO A 219 -5.23 15.25 2.97
CA PRO A 219 -5.78 14.34 1.98
C PRO A 219 -4.79 14.07 0.82
N HIS A 220 -4.98 12.95 0.12
CA HIS A 220 -4.07 12.50 -0.95
C HIS A 220 -3.88 13.52 -2.08
N GLY A 221 -4.97 14.16 -2.51
CA GLY A 221 -4.93 15.11 -3.63
C GLY A 221 -4.08 16.33 -3.34
N PRO A 222 -4.40 17.11 -2.30
CA PRO A 222 -3.60 18.27 -1.89
C PRO A 222 -2.15 17.90 -1.57
N SER A 223 -1.93 16.80 -0.86
CA SER A 223 -0.58 16.37 -0.46
C SER A 223 0.32 16.14 -1.68
N TRP A 224 -0.13 15.35 -2.66
CA TRP A 224 0.67 15.11 -3.86
C TRP A 224 0.87 16.38 -4.71
N LYS A 225 -0.13 17.26 -4.77
CA LYS A 225 -0.02 18.52 -5.49
C LYS A 225 1.12 19.38 -4.94
N MET A 226 1.28 19.43 -3.63
CA MET A 226 2.38 20.17 -2.98
C MET A 226 3.76 19.67 -3.42
N ILE A 227 3.90 18.36 -3.64
CA ILE A 227 5.15 17.74 -4.10
C ILE A 227 5.32 17.91 -5.62
N ALA A 228 4.26 17.67 -6.40
CA ALA A 228 4.30 17.68 -7.86
C ALA A 228 4.62 19.07 -8.44
N ASP A 229 4.07 20.12 -7.83
CA ASP A 229 4.25 21.51 -8.27
C ASP A 229 5.66 22.06 -7.94
N ARG A 230 6.49 21.33 -7.18
CA ARG A 230 7.83 21.78 -6.75
C ARG A 230 8.94 20.91 -7.38
N PRO A 231 9.59 21.38 -8.45
CA PRO A 231 10.68 20.64 -9.11
C PRO A 231 11.85 20.30 -8.17
N PHE A 232 12.09 21.13 -7.16
CA PHE A 232 13.18 20.97 -6.19
C PHE A 232 12.89 19.92 -5.10
N VAL A 233 11.66 19.40 -4.98
CA VAL A 233 11.32 18.26 -4.12
C VAL A 233 11.47 16.98 -4.93
N ALA A 234 12.34 16.07 -4.53
CA ALA A 234 12.66 14.84 -5.27
C ALA A 234 11.45 13.90 -5.45
N GLY A 235 10.47 14.01 -4.59
CA GLY A 235 9.25 13.20 -4.56
C GLY A 235 8.81 12.95 -3.12
N GLY A 236 8.00 11.92 -2.89
CA GLY A 236 7.52 11.63 -1.55
C GLY A 236 7.03 10.21 -1.36
N PHE A 237 6.82 9.86 -0.09
CA PHE A 237 6.32 8.57 0.36
C PHE A 237 5.03 8.76 1.15
N VAL A 238 3.94 8.23 0.63
CA VAL A 238 2.63 8.28 1.27
C VAL A 238 2.63 7.45 2.54
N TRP A 239 2.12 7.97 3.63
CA TRP A 239 1.75 7.23 4.80
C TRP A 239 0.27 6.81 4.70
N THR A 240 -0.07 5.51 4.30
CA THR A 240 0.82 4.43 3.88
C THR A 240 0.31 3.71 2.62
N GLY A 241 1.09 2.74 2.10
CA GLY A 241 0.64 1.92 0.97
C GLY A 241 -0.48 0.96 1.34
N PHE A 242 -0.38 0.33 2.52
CA PHE A 242 -1.37 -0.61 3.06
C PHE A 242 -1.76 -0.20 4.47
N ASP A 243 -3.00 -0.51 4.87
CA ASP A 243 -3.31 -0.53 6.30
C ASP A 243 -2.42 -1.55 7.02
N TYR A 244 -2.23 -1.35 8.30
CA TYR A 244 -1.42 -2.20 9.16
C TYR A 244 -2.08 -2.35 10.53
N HIS A 245 -1.74 -3.42 11.25
CA HIS A 245 -2.23 -3.64 12.60
C HIS A 245 -1.67 -2.59 13.56
N GLY A 246 -2.50 -2.14 14.48
CA GLY A 246 -2.18 -1.04 15.40
C GLY A 246 -2.47 0.33 14.82
N GLU A 247 -2.14 1.37 15.59
CA GLU A 247 -2.37 2.80 15.26
C GLU A 247 -3.78 3.09 14.71
N PRO A 248 -4.83 2.86 15.49
CA PRO A 248 -6.22 2.96 15.02
C PRO A 248 -6.72 4.39 14.81
N THR A 249 -5.83 5.38 14.87
CA THR A 249 -6.16 6.81 14.66
C THR A 249 -7.02 7.02 13.41
N PRO A 250 -8.13 7.78 13.45
CA PRO A 250 -8.53 8.74 14.51
C PRO A 250 -9.33 8.13 15.66
N TYR A 251 -9.51 6.82 15.67
CA TYR A 251 -10.28 6.12 16.69
C TYR A 251 -9.36 5.47 17.74
N GLU A 252 -9.98 4.71 18.62
CA GLU A 252 -9.34 3.95 19.67
C GLU A 252 -9.89 2.52 19.68
N TRP A 253 -9.54 1.73 20.69
CA TRP A 253 -10.19 0.43 20.89
C TRP A 253 -11.74 0.58 20.85
N PRO A 254 -12.46 -0.29 20.16
CA PRO A 254 -12.08 -1.62 19.64
C PRO A 254 -11.49 -1.68 18.25
N THR A 255 -11.13 -0.57 17.61
CA THR A 255 -10.41 -0.59 16.35
C THR A 255 -8.99 -1.15 16.55
N ILE A 256 -8.55 -2.02 15.65
CA ILE A 256 -7.26 -2.75 15.78
C ILE A 256 -6.31 -2.51 14.61
N SER A 257 -6.73 -1.78 13.60
CA SER A 257 -5.96 -1.51 12.38
C SER A 257 -6.00 -0.04 12.02
N SER A 258 -5.03 0.41 11.23
CA SER A 258 -4.96 1.77 10.72
C SER A 258 -5.99 2.03 9.60
N PHE A 259 -6.15 3.33 9.25
CA PHE A 259 -7.00 3.81 8.16
C PHE A 259 -6.18 4.48 7.05
N PHE A 260 -4.87 4.57 7.19
CA PHE A 260 -3.99 5.36 6.34
C PHE A 260 -3.66 4.73 5.00
N GLY A 261 -3.86 3.42 4.86
CA GLY A 261 -3.49 2.68 3.65
C GLY A 261 -4.25 3.16 2.40
N ILE A 262 -3.56 3.21 1.27
CA ILE A 262 -4.18 3.31 -0.07
C ILE A 262 -4.91 2.01 -0.41
N LEU A 263 -4.38 0.91 0.11
CA LEU A 263 -4.95 -0.43 0.10
C LEU A 263 -5.31 -0.79 1.56
N ASP A 264 -6.37 -1.57 1.76
CA ASP A 264 -6.71 -2.06 3.09
C ASP A 264 -5.73 -3.15 3.57
N LEU A 265 -5.96 -3.69 4.77
CA LEU A 265 -5.11 -4.70 5.39
C LEU A 265 -4.98 -6.01 4.58
N CYS A 266 -5.97 -6.31 3.71
CA CYS A 266 -5.96 -7.41 2.76
C CYS A 266 -5.42 -7.04 1.38
N GLY A 267 -5.00 -5.79 1.16
CA GLY A 267 -4.54 -5.31 -0.14
C GLY A 267 -5.66 -5.02 -1.14
N PHE A 268 -6.91 -4.87 -0.70
CA PHE A 268 -7.99 -4.38 -1.55
C PHE A 268 -7.91 -2.86 -1.70
N PRO A 269 -8.15 -2.33 -2.92
CA PRO A 269 -7.99 -0.91 -3.17
C PRO A 269 -9.09 -0.08 -2.47
N LYS A 270 -8.69 1.02 -1.85
CA LYS A 270 -9.57 2.10 -1.44
C LYS A 270 -9.70 3.13 -2.56
N THR A 271 -10.51 4.17 -2.38
CA THR A 271 -10.69 5.23 -3.41
C THR A 271 -9.37 5.92 -3.76
N ALA A 272 -8.48 6.07 -2.79
CA ALA A 272 -7.15 6.64 -2.97
C ALA A 272 -6.31 5.91 -4.03
N PHE A 273 -6.50 4.61 -4.23
CA PHE A 273 -5.79 3.85 -5.26
C PHE A 273 -6.06 4.43 -6.67
N GLY A 274 -7.32 4.69 -7.00
CA GLY A 274 -7.69 5.29 -8.28
C GLY A 274 -7.15 6.71 -8.45
N LEU A 275 -7.17 7.51 -7.37
CA LEU A 275 -6.64 8.86 -7.37
C LEU A 275 -5.11 8.86 -7.58
N ARG A 276 -4.37 8.03 -6.84
CA ARG A 276 -2.92 7.90 -6.99
C ARG A 276 -2.54 7.34 -8.37
N SER A 277 -3.31 6.38 -8.89
CA SER A 277 -3.08 5.89 -10.27
C SER A 277 -3.22 7.02 -11.29
N ALA A 278 -4.24 7.87 -11.18
CA ALA A 278 -4.42 9.03 -12.05
C ALA A 278 -3.25 10.04 -11.91
N GLN A 279 -2.73 10.24 -10.70
CA GLN A 279 -1.62 11.14 -10.43
C GLN A 279 -0.26 10.60 -10.89
N TRP A 280 -0.05 9.29 -10.85
CA TRP A 280 1.28 8.67 -10.96
C TRP A 280 1.54 7.94 -12.28
N ILE A 281 0.51 7.48 -12.98
CA ILE A 281 0.66 6.81 -14.27
C ILE A 281 0.61 7.86 -15.39
N ASP A 282 1.66 7.92 -16.21
CA ASP A 282 1.79 8.89 -17.31
C ASP A 282 1.72 8.23 -18.69
N ASP A 283 2.08 6.95 -18.79
CA ASP A 283 2.26 6.18 -20.03
C ASP A 283 1.04 5.39 -20.48
N ALA A 284 0.00 5.31 -19.65
CA ALA A 284 -1.24 4.61 -19.95
C ALA A 284 -2.48 5.43 -19.52
N PRO A 285 -3.63 5.29 -20.18
CA PRO A 285 -4.88 5.91 -19.74
C PRO A 285 -5.34 5.35 -18.38
N VAL A 286 -5.69 6.25 -17.47
CA VAL A 286 -6.28 5.90 -16.17
C VAL A 286 -7.67 6.53 -16.08
N LEU A 287 -8.64 5.74 -15.64
CA LEU A 287 -9.99 6.19 -15.31
C LEU A 287 -10.54 5.32 -14.18
N SER A 288 -10.86 5.95 -13.07
CA SER A 288 -11.55 5.33 -11.93
C SER A 288 -12.81 6.11 -11.59
N LEU A 289 -13.82 5.41 -11.11
CA LEU A 289 -15.13 5.93 -10.77
C LEU A 289 -15.52 5.44 -9.36
N ALA A 290 -15.80 6.37 -8.47
CA ALA A 290 -16.30 6.11 -7.12
C ALA A 290 -17.52 7.00 -6.84
N PRO A 291 -18.41 6.53 -5.98
CA PRO A 291 -18.50 5.27 -5.25
C PRO A 291 -19.03 4.12 -6.12
N HIS A 292 -19.26 2.95 -5.51
CA HIS A 292 -20.16 1.94 -6.10
C HIS A 292 -21.55 2.54 -6.37
N TRP A 293 -22.34 1.92 -7.26
CA TRP A 293 -23.67 2.46 -7.61
C TRP A 293 -24.81 1.57 -7.09
N THR A 294 -24.69 1.14 -5.81
CA THR A 294 -25.69 0.29 -5.13
C THR A 294 -26.07 0.95 -3.80
N TRP A 295 -27.20 1.66 -3.80
CA TRP A 295 -27.67 2.48 -2.68
C TRP A 295 -29.17 2.22 -2.42
N PRO A 296 -29.54 1.02 -1.94
CA PRO A 296 -30.93 0.68 -1.71
C PRO A 296 -31.59 1.65 -0.70
N GLY A 297 -32.77 2.15 -1.04
CA GLY A 297 -33.50 3.10 -0.21
C GLY A 297 -33.00 4.54 -0.25
N ARG A 298 -32.06 4.87 -1.16
CA ARG A 298 -31.53 6.23 -1.33
C ARG A 298 -31.96 6.89 -2.64
N GLU A 299 -33.04 6.37 -3.26
CA GLU A 299 -33.56 6.90 -4.52
C GLU A 299 -33.87 8.40 -4.40
N GLY A 300 -33.38 9.19 -5.35
CA GLY A 300 -33.49 10.64 -5.38
C GLY A 300 -32.50 11.40 -4.48
N HIS A 301 -31.81 10.73 -3.53
CA HIS A 301 -30.78 11.38 -2.73
C HIS A 301 -29.54 11.66 -3.56
N GLY A 302 -28.93 12.82 -3.34
CA GLY A 302 -27.70 13.20 -4.04
C GLY A 302 -26.49 12.42 -3.53
N ILE A 303 -25.91 11.58 -4.38
CA ILE A 303 -24.65 10.87 -4.14
C ILE A 303 -23.48 11.68 -4.73
N ASP A 304 -22.41 11.86 -3.96
CA ASP A 304 -21.18 12.46 -4.47
C ASP A 304 -20.45 11.45 -5.34
N VAL A 305 -20.26 11.75 -6.62
CA VAL A 305 -19.53 10.91 -7.57
C VAL A 305 -18.20 11.56 -7.87
N VAL A 306 -17.13 10.78 -7.79
CA VAL A 306 -15.75 11.21 -8.08
C VAL A 306 -15.22 10.41 -9.26
N VAL A 307 -14.76 11.11 -10.29
CA VAL A 307 -14.09 10.54 -11.46
C VAL A 307 -12.62 10.95 -11.41
N MET A 308 -11.73 9.98 -11.37
CA MET A 308 -10.28 10.17 -11.27
C MET A 308 -9.63 9.72 -12.56
N SER A 309 -8.89 10.61 -13.23
CA SER A 309 -8.30 10.32 -14.56
C SER A 309 -7.02 11.13 -14.79
N ASN A 310 -6.19 10.64 -15.70
CA ASN A 310 -5.05 11.35 -16.27
C ASN A 310 -5.30 11.80 -17.73
N ALA A 311 -6.53 11.73 -18.20
CA ALA A 311 -6.93 12.21 -19.51
C ALA A 311 -7.09 13.76 -19.55
N GLU A 312 -7.65 14.30 -20.64
CA GLU A 312 -7.90 15.75 -20.76
C GLU A 312 -9.31 16.13 -20.31
N GLN A 313 -10.28 15.28 -20.60
CA GLN A 313 -11.69 15.50 -20.29
C GLN A 313 -12.36 14.21 -19.82
N VAL A 314 -13.33 14.36 -18.94
CA VAL A 314 -14.20 13.27 -18.48
C VAL A 314 -15.66 13.67 -18.60
N THR A 315 -16.47 12.76 -19.11
CA THR A 315 -17.93 12.89 -19.22
C THR A 315 -18.57 11.87 -18.30
N LEU A 316 -19.53 12.28 -17.49
CA LEU A 316 -20.31 11.38 -16.63
C LEU A 316 -21.73 11.23 -17.21
N SER A 317 -22.28 10.01 -17.17
CA SER A 317 -23.67 9.72 -17.55
C SER A 317 -24.33 8.74 -16.58
N LEU A 318 -25.64 8.87 -16.40
CA LEU A 318 -26.47 7.94 -15.65
C LEU A 318 -27.59 7.42 -16.53
N ASN A 319 -27.69 6.09 -16.67
CA ASN A 319 -28.71 5.42 -17.51
C ASN A 319 -28.79 5.97 -18.93
N GLY A 320 -27.60 6.28 -19.53
CA GLY A 320 -27.48 6.82 -20.88
C GLY A 320 -27.69 8.33 -21.00
N ARG A 321 -28.14 9.00 -19.92
CA ARG A 321 -28.28 10.48 -19.91
C ARG A 321 -26.97 11.11 -19.45
N GLU A 322 -26.41 12.00 -20.25
CA GLU A 322 -25.23 12.78 -19.89
C GLU A 322 -25.54 13.74 -18.74
N LEU A 323 -24.66 13.78 -17.75
CA LEU A 323 -24.70 14.66 -16.57
C LEU A 323 -23.72 15.81 -16.69
N GLY A 324 -22.84 15.79 -17.70
CA GLY A 324 -21.90 16.85 -18.01
C GLY A 324 -20.48 16.34 -18.27
N THR A 325 -19.71 17.22 -18.92
CA THR A 325 -18.31 17.03 -19.24
C THR A 325 -17.47 18.08 -18.51
N GLN A 326 -16.35 17.67 -17.95
CA GLN A 326 -15.41 18.55 -17.24
C GLN A 326 -13.98 18.32 -17.78
N ALA A 327 -13.15 19.37 -17.77
CA ALA A 327 -11.71 19.22 -17.88
C ALA A 327 -11.20 18.43 -16.66
N VAL A 328 -10.23 17.57 -16.87
CA VAL A 328 -9.72 16.71 -15.77
C VAL A 328 -8.96 17.54 -14.74
N ASP A 329 -9.35 17.43 -13.48
CA ASP A 329 -8.52 17.72 -12.34
C ASP A 329 -7.79 16.45 -11.91
N ARG A 330 -6.54 16.32 -12.34
CA ARG A 330 -5.71 15.13 -12.08
C ARG A 330 -5.37 14.96 -10.58
N PHE A 331 -5.38 16.05 -9.82
CA PHE A 331 -4.99 16.02 -8.40
C PHE A 331 -6.16 15.72 -7.46
N LEU A 332 -7.32 16.35 -7.71
CA LEU A 332 -8.47 16.26 -6.79
C LEU A 332 -9.57 15.34 -7.30
N GLY A 333 -9.50 14.94 -8.59
CA GLY A 333 -10.58 14.26 -9.26
C GLY A 333 -11.76 15.19 -9.57
N ASN A 334 -12.56 14.81 -10.53
CA ASN A 334 -13.74 15.56 -10.95
C ASN A 334 -14.98 15.08 -10.17
N ARG A 335 -15.82 16.01 -9.74
CA ARG A 335 -16.94 15.72 -8.83
C ARG A 335 -18.28 16.11 -9.40
N TRP A 336 -19.29 15.27 -9.17
CA TRP A 336 -20.70 15.52 -9.46
C TRP A 336 -21.55 15.15 -8.26
N LYS A 337 -22.63 15.91 -8.03
CA LYS A 337 -23.71 15.53 -7.10
C LYS A 337 -24.83 14.92 -7.93
N VAL A 338 -25.00 13.60 -7.85
CA VAL A 338 -25.91 12.86 -8.72
C VAL A 338 -27.07 12.31 -7.91
N PRO A 339 -28.34 12.70 -8.21
CA PRO A 339 -29.50 12.06 -7.63
C PRO A 339 -29.48 10.57 -7.94
N TYR A 340 -29.48 9.74 -6.90
CA TYR A 340 -29.42 8.29 -7.10
C TYR A 340 -30.68 7.78 -7.82
N ALA A 341 -30.44 7.04 -8.88
CA ALA A 341 -31.41 6.19 -9.53
C ALA A 341 -30.71 4.86 -9.84
N PRO A 342 -31.37 3.70 -9.55
CA PRO A 342 -30.81 2.40 -9.88
C PRO A 342 -30.48 2.30 -11.38
N GLY A 343 -29.43 1.57 -11.71
CA GLY A 343 -29.02 1.37 -13.09
C GLY A 343 -27.52 1.45 -13.30
N ARG A 344 -27.09 2.17 -14.31
CA ARG A 344 -25.69 2.22 -14.76
C ARG A 344 -25.18 3.66 -14.78
N ILE A 345 -24.15 3.93 -13.98
CA ILE A 345 -23.39 5.15 -14.05
C ILE A 345 -22.07 4.88 -14.80
N GLU A 346 -21.74 5.73 -15.77
CA GLU A 346 -20.57 5.56 -16.63
C GLU A 346 -19.78 6.86 -16.74
N ALA A 347 -18.46 6.73 -16.58
CA ALA A 347 -17.50 7.79 -16.90
C ALA A 347 -16.76 7.43 -18.20
N VAL A 348 -16.55 8.43 -19.05
CA VAL A 348 -15.79 8.32 -20.31
C VAL A 348 -14.69 9.35 -20.32
N ALA A 349 -13.45 8.89 -20.45
CA ALA A 349 -12.27 9.74 -20.56
C ALA A 349 -11.86 9.97 -22.01
N ARG A 350 -11.48 11.21 -22.34
CA ARG A 350 -11.02 11.60 -23.68
C ARG A 350 -9.67 12.29 -23.63
N ARG A 351 -8.87 12.05 -24.69
CA ARG A 351 -7.61 12.74 -24.98
C ARG A 351 -7.56 13.05 -26.49
N GLY A 352 -7.31 14.30 -26.85
CA GLY A 352 -7.37 14.74 -28.25
C GLY A 352 -8.73 14.47 -28.91
N GLY A 353 -9.83 14.58 -28.18
CA GLY A 353 -11.20 14.29 -28.62
C GLY A 353 -11.55 12.80 -28.72
N ARG A 354 -10.56 11.89 -28.61
CA ARG A 354 -10.76 10.43 -28.71
C ARG A 354 -11.02 9.81 -27.35
N ILE A 355 -11.91 8.81 -27.30
CA ILE A 355 -12.14 8.01 -26.09
C ILE A 355 -10.90 7.16 -25.83
N VAL A 356 -10.33 7.28 -24.62
CA VAL A 356 -9.16 6.51 -24.18
C VAL A 356 -9.47 5.54 -23.05
N ALA A 357 -10.55 5.76 -22.29
CA ALA A 357 -11.00 4.83 -21.24
C ALA A 357 -12.50 4.98 -20.95
N ARG A 358 -13.08 3.91 -20.40
CA ARG A 358 -14.46 3.86 -19.85
C ARG A 358 -14.42 3.19 -18.48
N ALA A 359 -15.18 3.72 -17.53
CA ALA A 359 -15.39 3.13 -16.21
C ALA A 359 -16.90 3.08 -15.94
N VAL A 360 -17.37 1.97 -15.39
CA VAL A 360 -18.78 1.71 -15.16
C VAL A 360 -18.99 1.18 -13.75
N GLN A 361 -20.04 1.68 -13.09
CA GLN A 361 -20.61 1.08 -11.90
C GLN A 361 -22.09 0.79 -12.15
N GLU A 362 -22.56 -0.38 -11.71
CA GLU A 362 -23.96 -0.78 -11.88
C GLU A 362 -24.57 -1.09 -10.52
N THR A 363 -25.85 -0.78 -10.39
CA THR A 363 -26.62 -1.19 -9.22
C THR A 363 -26.71 -2.70 -9.16
N ALA A 364 -26.12 -3.30 -8.15
CA ALA A 364 -26.25 -4.73 -7.89
C ALA A 364 -27.60 -5.04 -7.22
N GLY A 365 -28.11 -6.22 -7.51
CA GLY A 365 -29.25 -6.81 -6.80
C GLY A 365 -28.81 -7.41 -5.45
N ARG A 366 -29.74 -8.14 -4.81
CA ARG A 366 -29.40 -8.93 -3.61
C ARG A 366 -28.35 -9.99 -3.95
N PRO A 367 -27.45 -10.33 -3.02
CA PRO A 367 -26.52 -11.43 -3.21
C PRO A 367 -27.26 -12.76 -3.39
N VAL A 368 -26.84 -13.59 -4.33
CA VAL A 368 -27.40 -14.92 -4.62
C VAL A 368 -26.34 -16.02 -4.69
N ALA A 369 -25.06 -15.66 -4.88
CA ALA A 369 -23.97 -16.62 -4.95
C ALA A 369 -22.68 -15.99 -4.41
N LEU A 370 -21.72 -16.86 -4.07
CA LEU A 370 -20.33 -16.48 -3.81
C LEU A 370 -19.50 -16.67 -5.08
N ARG A 371 -18.39 -15.93 -5.15
CA ARG A 371 -17.34 -16.07 -6.16
C ARG A 371 -15.97 -16.13 -5.50
N LEU A 372 -15.10 -17.02 -6.01
CA LEU A 372 -13.70 -17.15 -5.60
C LEU A 372 -12.79 -16.77 -6.75
N THR A 373 -11.89 -15.82 -6.53
CA THR A 373 -10.96 -15.34 -7.54
C THR A 373 -9.52 -15.46 -7.01
N PRO A 374 -8.72 -16.40 -7.55
CA PRO A 374 -7.33 -16.55 -7.15
C PRO A 374 -6.46 -15.45 -7.77
N ALA A 375 -5.36 -15.10 -7.13
CA ALA A 375 -4.38 -14.18 -7.70
C ALA A 375 -3.67 -14.80 -8.93
N ARG A 376 -3.51 -16.13 -8.93
CA ARG A 376 -2.91 -16.91 -10.04
C ARG A 376 -3.69 -18.20 -10.24
N SER A 377 -3.74 -18.70 -11.48
CA SER A 377 -4.41 -19.96 -11.81
C SER A 377 -3.59 -21.20 -11.51
N VAL A 378 -2.30 -21.05 -11.19
CA VAL A 378 -1.34 -22.13 -10.94
C VAL A 378 -0.50 -21.79 -9.72
N MET A 379 -0.16 -22.80 -8.92
CA MET A 379 0.78 -22.72 -7.79
C MET A 379 1.91 -23.73 -7.91
N ALA A 380 3.07 -23.38 -7.38
CA ALA A 380 4.18 -24.31 -7.20
C ALA A 380 3.86 -25.31 -6.08
N GLY A 381 4.13 -26.59 -6.31
CA GLY A 381 3.99 -27.65 -5.31
C GLY A 381 5.30 -27.86 -4.54
N ASP A 382 5.86 -26.78 -3.98
CA ASP A 382 7.09 -26.78 -3.19
C ASP A 382 6.83 -26.78 -1.67
N GLY A 383 5.57 -26.63 -1.25
CA GLY A 383 5.19 -26.51 0.17
C GLY A 383 5.33 -25.08 0.73
N GLU A 384 5.80 -24.14 -0.05
CA GLU A 384 6.07 -22.75 0.36
C GLU A 384 5.28 -21.72 -0.44
N ASP A 385 4.89 -22.02 -1.68
CA ASP A 385 4.17 -21.09 -2.54
C ASP A 385 2.80 -20.72 -1.96
N VAL A 386 2.54 -19.41 -1.92
CA VAL A 386 1.37 -18.80 -1.28
C VAL A 386 0.68 -17.87 -2.25
N GLN A 387 -0.65 -17.83 -2.19
CA GLN A 387 -1.41 -16.77 -2.84
C GLN A 387 -2.67 -16.39 -2.07
N PRO A 388 -3.12 -15.13 -2.17
CA PRO A 388 -4.45 -14.73 -1.72
C PRO A 388 -5.51 -15.16 -2.73
N VAL A 389 -6.66 -15.58 -2.21
CA VAL A 389 -7.89 -15.82 -2.96
C VAL A 389 -8.92 -14.80 -2.47
N THR A 390 -9.41 -13.97 -3.38
CA THR A 390 -10.50 -13.03 -3.12
C THR A 390 -11.82 -13.77 -3.08
N VAL A 391 -12.64 -13.43 -2.09
CA VAL A 391 -14.00 -13.93 -1.92
C VAL A 391 -14.96 -12.78 -2.03
N ASP A 392 -15.96 -12.87 -2.89
CA ASP A 392 -17.01 -11.85 -2.99
C ASP A 392 -18.40 -12.47 -3.18
N ALA A 393 -19.42 -11.67 -2.83
CA ALA A 393 -20.79 -12.00 -3.12
C ALA A 393 -21.22 -11.35 -4.43
N VAL A 394 -22.00 -12.10 -5.23
CA VAL A 394 -22.52 -11.63 -6.52
C VAL A 394 -24.03 -11.76 -6.60
N ASP A 395 -24.66 -10.88 -7.38
CA ASP A 395 -26.08 -10.93 -7.67
C ASP A 395 -26.39 -11.91 -8.83
N ALA A 396 -27.70 -12.01 -9.17
CA ALA A 396 -28.18 -12.91 -10.24
C ALA A 396 -27.60 -12.62 -11.65
N LYS A 397 -26.98 -11.44 -11.84
CA LYS A 397 -26.27 -11.06 -13.07
C LYS A 397 -24.75 -11.23 -12.95
N GLY A 398 -24.25 -11.80 -11.84
CA GLY A 398 -22.82 -11.97 -11.57
C GLY A 398 -22.09 -10.68 -11.18
N ARG A 399 -22.81 -9.59 -10.86
CA ARG A 399 -22.22 -8.33 -10.43
C ARG A 399 -21.84 -8.40 -8.95
N HIS A 400 -20.68 -7.88 -8.61
CA HIS A 400 -20.25 -7.70 -7.23
C HIS A 400 -21.27 -6.91 -6.40
N VAL A 401 -21.58 -7.39 -5.19
CA VAL A 401 -22.50 -6.73 -4.25
C VAL A 401 -21.68 -6.02 -3.17
N PRO A 402 -21.40 -4.71 -3.32
CA PRO A 402 -20.49 -3.97 -2.45
C PRO A 402 -21.03 -3.70 -1.04
N THR A 403 -22.28 -4.05 -0.79
CA THR A 403 -22.95 -3.89 0.51
C THR A 403 -23.11 -5.20 1.28
N ALA A 404 -22.56 -6.31 0.75
CA ALA A 404 -22.65 -7.61 1.40
C ALA A 404 -21.71 -7.70 2.60
N ASN A 405 -22.30 -7.88 3.80
CA ASN A 405 -21.59 -8.11 5.06
C ASN A 405 -22.21 -9.35 5.70
N LEU A 406 -21.71 -10.53 5.34
CA LEU A 406 -22.28 -11.81 5.76
C LEU A 406 -21.16 -12.84 6.02
N PRO A 407 -21.37 -13.78 6.95
CA PRO A 407 -20.39 -14.80 7.28
C PRO A 407 -20.24 -15.82 6.15
N VAL A 408 -18.99 -16.17 5.84
CA VAL A 408 -18.62 -17.18 4.85
C VAL A 408 -17.75 -18.25 5.49
N ARG A 409 -18.05 -19.52 5.20
CA ARG A 409 -17.27 -20.69 5.60
C ARG A 409 -16.47 -21.22 4.43
N PHE A 410 -15.24 -21.65 4.69
CA PHE A 410 -14.29 -22.14 3.71
C PHE A 410 -13.85 -23.55 4.01
N THR A 411 -13.63 -24.36 2.96
CA THR A 411 -12.88 -25.60 3.03
C THR A 411 -11.84 -25.63 1.94
N VAL A 412 -10.69 -26.26 2.22
CA VAL A 412 -9.56 -26.37 1.29
C VAL A 412 -9.03 -27.81 1.33
N ALA A 413 -8.65 -28.32 0.17
CA ALA A 413 -7.92 -29.56 0.01
C ALA A 413 -6.76 -29.37 -0.96
N GLY A 414 -5.60 -29.98 -0.71
CA GLY A 414 -4.38 -29.82 -1.52
C GLY A 414 -3.59 -28.55 -1.22
N ALA A 415 -4.00 -27.79 -0.23
CA ALA A 415 -3.33 -26.62 0.32
C ALA A 415 -3.74 -26.42 1.78
N ALA A 416 -3.01 -25.58 2.51
CA ALA A 416 -3.37 -25.15 3.85
C ALA A 416 -3.86 -23.70 3.82
N ILE A 417 -4.95 -23.38 4.53
CA ILE A 417 -5.30 -22.01 4.89
C ILE A 417 -4.25 -21.53 5.92
N ILE A 418 -3.58 -20.43 5.63
CA ILE A 418 -2.59 -19.84 6.53
C ILE A 418 -3.03 -18.47 7.06
N GLY A 419 -4.13 -17.92 6.54
CA GLY A 419 -4.67 -16.66 7.01
C GLY A 419 -6.01 -16.30 6.38
N LEU A 420 -6.80 -15.54 7.13
CA LEU A 420 -8.10 -15.03 6.75
C LEU A 420 -8.17 -13.53 7.03
N GLY A 421 -8.83 -12.77 6.16
CA GLY A 421 -9.01 -11.34 6.36
C GLY A 421 -10.20 -10.80 5.58
N ASN A 422 -10.63 -9.58 5.88
CA ASN A 422 -11.66 -8.88 5.12
C ASN A 422 -11.40 -7.39 4.94
N GLY A 423 -10.30 -6.88 5.54
CA GLY A 423 -9.92 -5.47 5.47
C GLY A 423 -10.77 -4.52 6.33
N ASP A 424 -11.61 -5.04 7.22
CA ASP A 424 -12.33 -4.26 8.22
C ASP A 424 -11.40 -3.91 9.38
N PRO A 425 -11.09 -2.63 9.63
CA PRO A 425 -10.21 -2.23 10.72
C PRO A 425 -10.79 -2.49 12.13
N ASN A 426 -12.08 -2.77 12.21
CA ASN A 426 -12.81 -3.00 13.45
C ASN A 426 -13.10 -4.49 13.71
N SER A 427 -12.71 -5.40 12.80
CA SER A 427 -13.05 -6.81 12.94
C SER A 427 -12.19 -7.51 13.96
N HIS A 428 -12.84 -8.21 14.88
CA HIS A 428 -12.25 -9.12 15.87
C HIS A 428 -12.43 -10.60 15.54
N GLU A 429 -12.95 -10.91 14.35
CA GLU A 429 -13.01 -12.30 13.90
C GLU A 429 -11.61 -12.89 13.80
N PRO A 430 -11.40 -14.17 14.17
CA PRO A 430 -10.10 -14.82 14.08
C PRO A 430 -9.51 -14.73 12.66
N GLU A 431 -8.27 -14.32 12.56
CA GLU A 431 -7.49 -14.33 11.32
C GLU A 431 -6.78 -15.68 11.08
N GLN A 432 -6.72 -16.50 12.11
CA GLN A 432 -6.17 -17.85 12.06
C GLN A 432 -7.28 -18.89 12.10
N SER A 433 -7.04 -20.04 11.47
CA SER A 433 -7.98 -21.15 11.41
C SER A 433 -7.23 -22.49 11.31
N PRO A 434 -7.91 -23.63 11.48
CA PRO A 434 -7.40 -24.91 11.02
C PRO A 434 -6.99 -24.85 9.53
N PRO A 435 -6.00 -25.69 9.10
CA PRO A 435 -5.43 -25.57 7.76
C PRO A 435 -6.40 -25.98 6.64
N ASP A 436 -7.44 -26.75 6.93
CA ASP A 436 -8.37 -27.33 5.96
C ASP A 436 -9.73 -26.62 5.93
N HIS A 437 -10.05 -25.79 6.93
CA HIS A 437 -11.31 -25.05 6.99
C HIS A 437 -11.19 -23.76 7.81
N GLY A 438 -12.12 -22.83 7.59
CA GLY A 438 -12.19 -21.58 8.33
C GLY A 438 -13.46 -20.79 8.04
N ALA A 439 -13.60 -19.65 8.69
CA ALA A 439 -14.71 -18.73 8.47
C ALA A 439 -14.25 -17.27 8.58
N ARG A 440 -14.80 -16.41 7.74
CA ARG A 440 -14.60 -14.96 7.79
C ARG A 440 -15.79 -14.25 7.17
N SER A 441 -16.29 -13.20 7.80
CA SER A 441 -17.34 -12.37 7.21
C SER A 441 -16.82 -11.53 6.05
N LEU A 442 -17.66 -11.32 5.03
CA LEU A 442 -17.39 -10.27 4.05
C LEU A 442 -17.49 -8.90 4.73
N PHE A 443 -16.63 -8.00 4.34
CA PHE A 443 -16.69 -6.58 4.70
C PHE A 443 -16.81 -5.75 3.41
N ASN A 444 -17.90 -5.01 3.29
CA ASN A 444 -18.22 -4.24 2.08
C ASN A 444 -17.97 -5.07 0.80
N GLY A 445 -18.55 -6.28 0.80
CA GLY A 445 -18.58 -7.22 -0.32
C GLY A 445 -17.38 -8.14 -0.46
N LEU A 446 -16.29 -7.99 0.31
CA LEU A 446 -15.03 -8.73 0.11
C LEU A 446 -14.52 -9.40 1.37
N ALA A 447 -13.88 -10.56 1.18
CA ALA A 447 -12.96 -11.19 2.12
C ALA A 447 -11.79 -11.83 1.37
N GLN A 448 -10.78 -12.27 2.10
CA GLN A 448 -9.59 -12.90 1.56
C GLN A 448 -9.25 -14.18 2.35
N VAL A 449 -8.87 -15.21 1.62
CA VAL A 449 -8.27 -16.44 2.16
C VAL A 449 -6.87 -16.57 1.59
N ILE A 450 -5.87 -16.74 2.44
CA ILE A 450 -4.49 -16.97 2.02
C ILE A 450 -4.23 -18.45 2.09
N VAL A 451 -3.85 -19.05 0.97
CA VAL A 451 -3.56 -20.49 0.87
C VAL A 451 -2.10 -20.74 0.55
N ARG A 452 -1.53 -21.76 1.22
CA ARG A 452 -0.19 -22.28 0.97
C ARG A 452 -0.29 -23.67 0.34
N ALA A 453 0.35 -23.87 -0.82
CA ALA A 453 0.36 -25.13 -1.53
C ALA A 453 1.03 -26.25 -0.72
N GLU A 454 0.52 -27.46 -0.81
CA GLU A 454 1.24 -28.67 -0.39
C GLU A 454 2.34 -29.04 -1.40
N THR A 455 3.20 -29.97 -1.05
CA THR A 455 4.24 -30.49 -1.94
C THR A 455 3.71 -31.39 -3.05
N GLY A 456 4.42 -31.38 -4.19
CA GLY A 456 4.16 -32.27 -5.32
C GLY A 456 3.05 -31.80 -6.24
N ARG A 457 2.84 -32.57 -7.32
CA ARG A 457 1.82 -32.28 -8.34
C ARG A 457 0.42 -32.64 -7.83
N GLY A 458 -0.58 -31.81 -8.14
CA GLY A 458 -1.97 -32.09 -7.75
C GLY A 458 -2.89 -30.94 -8.08
N ARG A 459 -4.01 -30.90 -7.40
CA ARG A 459 -5.00 -29.83 -7.48
C ARG A 459 -5.31 -29.30 -6.08
N ILE A 460 -5.45 -28.01 -5.98
CA ILE A 460 -6.03 -27.33 -4.84
C ILE A 460 -7.50 -27.13 -5.13
N VAL A 461 -8.36 -27.57 -4.25
CA VAL A 461 -9.80 -27.38 -4.35
C VAL A 461 -10.27 -26.58 -3.15
N MET A 462 -10.83 -25.41 -3.39
CA MET A 462 -11.40 -24.54 -2.38
C MET A 462 -12.90 -24.41 -2.58
N THR A 463 -13.66 -24.45 -1.49
CA THR A 463 -15.11 -24.20 -1.47
C THR A 463 -15.42 -23.06 -0.50
N ALA A 464 -16.32 -22.17 -0.89
CA ALA A 464 -16.87 -21.13 -0.02
C ALA A 464 -18.39 -21.29 0.07
N GLN A 465 -18.95 -21.17 1.27
CA GLN A 465 -20.38 -21.32 1.55
C GLN A 465 -20.88 -20.21 2.47
N ALA A 466 -22.07 -19.72 2.18
CA ALA A 466 -22.80 -18.80 3.02
C ALA A 466 -24.29 -19.15 3.01
N ASP A 467 -25.01 -18.90 4.11
CA ASP A 467 -26.40 -19.24 4.23
C ASP A 467 -27.26 -18.47 3.22
N GLY A 468 -28.10 -19.20 2.49
CA GLY A 468 -28.98 -18.62 1.46
C GLY A 468 -28.33 -18.25 0.14
N LEU A 469 -27.03 -18.52 -0.04
CA LEU A 469 -26.29 -18.27 -1.29
C LEU A 469 -25.85 -19.58 -1.96
N ALA A 470 -25.76 -19.57 -3.28
CA ALA A 470 -25.10 -20.65 -4.00
C ALA A 470 -23.61 -20.67 -3.64
N PRO A 471 -23.05 -21.86 -3.31
CA PRO A 471 -21.64 -21.99 -2.96
C PRO A 471 -20.73 -21.72 -4.17
N ALA A 472 -19.51 -21.25 -3.87
CA ALA A 472 -18.45 -21.16 -4.88
C ALA A 472 -17.47 -22.32 -4.74
N ARG A 473 -16.95 -22.79 -5.87
CA ARG A 473 -15.87 -23.77 -5.94
C ARG A 473 -14.79 -23.28 -6.88
N LEU A 474 -13.54 -23.33 -6.40
CA LEU A 474 -12.34 -22.97 -7.15
C LEU A 474 -11.42 -24.19 -7.23
N THR A 475 -10.80 -24.38 -8.40
CA THR A 475 -9.73 -25.36 -8.59
C THR A 475 -8.50 -24.64 -9.13
N ILE A 476 -7.32 -24.87 -8.49
CA ILE A 476 -6.03 -24.33 -8.88
C ILE A 476 -5.10 -25.51 -9.16
N ASP A 477 -4.40 -25.50 -10.28
CA ASP A 477 -3.42 -26.53 -10.60
C ASP A 477 -2.14 -26.31 -9.78
N ARG A 478 -1.64 -27.40 -9.15
CA ARG A 478 -0.39 -27.44 -8.42
C ARG A 478 0.64 -28.21 -9.23
N LEU A 479 1.69 -27.53 -9.67
CA LEU A 479 2.76 -28.09 -10.47
C LEU A 479 3.86 -28.65 -9.57
N ALA A 480 4.36 -29.85 -9.89
CA ALA A 480 5.58 -30.32 -9.26
C ALA A 480 6.73 -29.38 -9.65
N ILE A 481 7.41 -28.87 -8.67
CA ILE A 481 8.69 -28.17 -8.82
C ILE A 481 9.69 -28.96 -7.96
N ASP A 482 10.86 -29.24 -8.53
CA ASP A 482 11.95 -29.76 -7.70
C ASP A 482 12.28 -28.67 -6.66
N PRO A 483 12.19 -28.99 -5.36
CA PRO A 483 12.54 -28.01 -4.35
C PRO A 483 13.97 -27.53 -4.61
N PRO A 484 14.25 -26.24 -4.47
CA PRO A 484 15.62 -25.75 -4.54
C PRO A 484 16.44 -26.60 -3.56
N GLY A 485 17.54 -27.18 -4.03
CA GLY A 485 18.28 -28.22 -3.33
C GLY A 485 18.42 -27.90 -1.85
N GLN A 486 17.74 -28.69 -1.02
CA GLN A 486 17.79 -28.49 0.42
C GLN A 486 19.26 -28.62 0.84
N VAL A 487 19.79 -27.55 1.41
CA VAL A 487 21.07 -27.66 2.14
C VAL A 487 20.83 -28.71 3.22
N PRO A 488 21.56 -29.85 3.22
CA PRO A 488 21.30 -30.91 4.18
C PRO A 488 21.33 -30.32 5.59
N ALA A 489 20.29 -30.60 6.38
CA ALA A 489 20.26 -30.11 7.75
C ALA A 489 21.50 -30.62 8.48
N ILE A 490 22.44 -29.72 8.79
CA ILE A 490 23.63 -30.07 9.55
C ILE A 490 23.14 -30.54 10.92
N SER A 491 23.40 -31.80 11.25
CA SER A 491 22.98 -32.33 12.54
C SER A 491 23.60 -31.54 13.70
N PRO A 492 22.98 -31.45 14.86
CA PRO A 492 23.56 -30.75 16.02
C PRO A 492 25.00 -31.18 16.33
N GLN A 493 25.31 -32.46 16.12
CA GLN A 493 26.65 -33.03 16.32
C GLN A 493 27.65 -32.50 15.26
N GLN A 494 27.24 -32.33 14.02
CA GLN A 494 28.07 -31.74 12.96
C GLN A 494 28.32 -30.25 13.17
N ARG A 495 27.35 -29.50 13.72
CA ARG A 495 27.55 -28.10 14.13
C ARG A 495 28.62 -27.99 15.21
N ILE A 496 28.55 -28.83 16.25
CA ILE A 496 29.53 -28.82 17.35
C ILE A 496 30.94 -29.15 16.83
N ALA A 497 31.08 -30.05 15.87
CA ALA A 497 32.37 -30.39 15.27
C ALA A 497 32.98 -29.25 14.42
N GLN A 498 32.16 -28.41 13.78
CA GLN A 498 32.63 -27.24 13.03
C GLN A 498 33.08 -26.09 13.94
N TRP A 499 32.55 -25.96 15.14
CA TRP A 499 32.94 -24.92 16.13
C TRP A 499 34.23 -25.28 16.88
N ARG A 500 34.72 -26.52 16.80
CA ARG A 500 35.95 -26.99 17.45
C ARG A 500 37.17 -27.02 16.54
N ARG A 501 37.05 -26.58 15.30
CA ARG A 501 38.16 -26.38 14.33
C ARG A 501 38.37 -24.88 14.08
#